data_0122906e9adf1545b640b9a28583f881
#
_entry.id   0122906e9adf1545b640b9a28583f881
#
_cell.length_a   1.000
_cell.length_b   1.000
_cell.length_c   1.000
_cell.angle_alpha   90.00
_cell.angle_beta   90.00
_cell.angle_gamma   90.00
#
_symmetry.space_group_name_H-M   'P 1'
#
loop_
_entity.id
_entity.type
_entity.pdbx_description
1 polymer ?
#
loop_
_entity_poly.entity_id
_entity_poly.type
_entity_poly.pdbx_seq_one_letter_code
_entity_poly.pdbx_strand_id
1 'polypeptide(L)'
;ERGIMTGITRVSKESIFSDLNNLVVVTTTSNQYNTAFGFTEEEVFTALEEQEISDEKEKVKEWYDGFTFGNKKDIYNPWSIINYLKFKKYETYWADSSSNGLVNELIRTGSAEIKNTMETLMAGGIVEKNIDEQIVFEQLKTNKDAVWSLLLASGYLRIEEFRTEGRLNKKIYSLKLTNYEVEQMFGTMIERWFGGADVPYNEFINAMLSGDIESMNEYMNRVTRGVISYFDTGKTPSDEESERFYHGLVLGLMVDQVDNYILSSNRESGFGRYDIMLEPIDKNNEKYPGIVIEFKVFNQKKEDTLEETVENALRQIKEKDYDAELIKRGVKEENIYHYGFAFKGKEVLIDGR
;
A
#
# COMPACT_ATOMS: atom_id res chain seq x y z
N GLU A 1 15.70 9.31 -42.58
CA GLU A 1 15.74 9.96 -41.26
C GLU A 1 15.18 8.99 -40.22
N ARG A 2 15.73 9.00 -38.99
CA ARG A 2 15.25 8.20 -37.86
C ARG A 2 14.81 9.16 -36.77
N GLY A 3 13.58 8.97 -36.22
CA GLY A 3 13.06 9.71 -35.09
C GLY A 3 12.98 8.81 -33.87
N ILE A 4 13.29 9.33 -32.70
CA ILE A 4 13.08 8.67 -31.41
C ILE A 4 12.11 9.53 -30.63
N MET A 5 11.01 8.89 -30.15
CA MET A 5 10.04 9.54 -29.29
C MET A 5 10.06 8.83 -27.94
N THR A 6 10.19 9.59 -26.86
CA THR A 6 10.18 9.06 -25.50
C THR A 6 9.05 9.67 -24.70
N GLY A 7 8.54 8.94 -23.69
CA GLY A 7 7.50 9.40 -22.80
C GLY A 7 7.48 8.56 -21.53
N ILE A 8 6.89 9.08 -20.46
CA ILE A 8 6.79 8.42 -19.15
C ILE A 8 5.92 7.16 -19.24
N THR A 9 4.82 7.26 -19.97
CA THR A 9 3.91 6.14 -20.23
C THR A 9 3.41 6.17 -21.68
N ARG A 10 2.95 5.04 -22.15
CA ARG A 10 2.29 4.94 -23.47
C ARG A 10 0.81 5.36 -23.44
N VAL A 11 0.37 6.06 -22.43
CA VAL A 11 -1.01 6.52 -22.35
C VAL A 11 -1.24 7.65 -23.35
N SER A 12 -1.99 7.38 -24.39
CA SER A 12 -2.34 8.37 -25.43
C SER A 12 -3.86 8.59 -25.51
N LYS A 13 -4.28 9.76 -26.03
CA LYS A 13 -5.70 10.02 -26.29
C LYS A 13 -6.24 9.22 -27.47
N GLU A 14 -5.39 8.89 -28.42
CA GLU A 14 -5.74 8.13 -29.62
C GLU A 14 -4.57 7.22 -30.01
N SER A 15 -4.88 6.19 -30.83
CA SER A 15 -3.84 5.31 -31.36
C SER A 15 -2.94 6.06 -32.33
N ILE A 16 -1.71 6.35 -31.93
CA ILE A 16 -0.65 6.92 -32.78
C ILE A 16 -0.29 5.96 -33.94
N PHE A 17 -0.79 4.73 -33.90
CA PHE A 17 -0.34 3.62 -34.76
C PHE A 17 -1.01 3.56 -36.13
N SER A 18 -2.14 4.25 -36.33
CA SER A 18 -2.85 4.21 -37.62
C SER A 18 -2.07 4.85 -38.76
N ASP A 19 -1.11 5.75 -38.45
CA ASP A 19 -0.41 6.56 -39.44
C ASP A 19 1.09 6.29 -39.56
N LEU A 20 1.66 5.41 -38.70
CA LEU A 20 3.10 5.12 -38.69
C LEU A 20 3.38 3.63 -38.95
N ASN A 21 3.77 3.30 -40.18
CA ASN A 21 3.94 1.90 -40.63
C ASN A 21 5.17 1.17 -40.08
N ASN A 22 6.17 1.84 -39.49
CA ASN A 22 7.43 1.25 -39.08
C ASN A 22 7.81 1.62 -37.63
N LEU A 23 6.82 1.78 -36.77
CA LEU A 23 7.05 2.11 -35.37
C LEU A 23 7.47 0.86 -34.57
N VAL A 24 8.65 0.95 -33.94
CA VAL A 24 9.09 -0.01 -32.93
C VAL A 24 8.78 0.57 -31.56
N VAL A 25 7.96 -0.12 -30.79
CA VAL A 25 7.61 0.29 -29.43
C VAL A 25 8.39 -0.53 -28.43
N VAL A 26 9.08 0.16 -27.54
CA VAL A 26 9.81 -0.43 -26.43
C VAL A 26 9.14 0.02 -25.14
N THR A 27 8.73 -0.93 -24.30
CA THR A 27 8.04 -0.72 -23.03
C THR A 27 8.84 -1.35 -21.89
N THR A 28 8.37 -1.20 -20.67
CA THR A 28 8.98 -1.84 -19.48
C THR A 28 9.04 -3.37 -19.57
N THR A 29 8.20 -4.00 -20.37
CA THR A 29 8.22 -5.46 -20.59
C THR A 29 9.12 -5.91 -21.74
N SER A 30 9.72 -4.98 -22.47
CA SER A 30 10.59 -5.27 -23.64
C SER A 30 12.00 -5.63 -23.21
N ASN A 31 12.57 -6.67 -23.82
CA ASN A 31 13.98 -7.05 -23.60
C ASN A 31 14.95 -6.12 -24.29
N GLN A 32 14.49 -5.36 -25.29
CA GLN A 32 15.31 -4.43 -26.04
C GLN A 32 15.56 -3.17 -25.20
N TYR A 33 16.83 -2.75 -25.11
CA TYR A 33 17.30 -1.58 -24.34
C TYR A 33 17.02 -1.68 -22.82
N ASN A 34 16.91 -2.87 -22.26
CA ASN A 34 16.55 -3.12 -20.86
C ASN A 34 17.57 -2.65 -19.81
N THR A 35 18.74 -2.16 -20.22
CA THR A 35 19.76 -1.53 -19.36
C THR A 35 20.04 -0.08 -19.74
N ALA A 36 19.28 0.52 -20.68
CA ALA A 36 19.57 1.85 -21.21
C ALA A 36 18.90 2.99 -20.43
N PHE A 37 17.90 2.69 -19.58
CA PHE A 37 17.06 3.70 -18.92
C PHE A 37 17.13 3.66 -17.39
N GLY A 38 18.16 3.02 -16.83
CA GLY A 38 18.42 2.94 -15.41
C GLY A 38 19.84 2.50 -15.14
N PHE A 39 20.30 2.61 -13.90
CA PHE A 39 21.58 2.05 -13.51
C PHE A 39 21.43 0.57 -13.15
N THR A 40 22.39 -0.24 -13.58
CA THR A 40 22.52 -1.63 -13.16
C THR A 40 23.08 -1.70 -11.73
N GLU A 41 22.85 -2.81 -11.03
CA GLU A 41 23.41 -3.05 -9.69
C GLU A 41 24.95 -2.90 -9.69
N GLU A 42 25.63 -3.38 -10.73
CA GLU A 42 27.09 -3.26 -10.86
C GLU A 42 27.54 -1.80 -10.92
N GLU A 43 26.86 -0.96 -11.70
CA GLU A 43 27.15 0.48 -11.80
C GLU A 43 26.92 1.20 -10.47
N VAL A 44 25.82 0.89 -9.78
CA VAL A 44 25.49 1.47 -8.47
C VAL A 44 26.53 1.05 -7.43
N PHE A 45 26.85 -0.24 -7.34
CA PHE A 45 27.81 -0.74 -6.35
C PHE A 45 29.21 -0.21 -6.60
N THR A 46 29.62 -0.07 -7.86
CA THR A 46 30.89 0.59 -8.22
C THR A 46 30.91 2.04 -7.74
N ALA A 47 29.82 2.79 -7.97
CA ALA A 47 29.73 4.17 -7.50
C ALA A 47 29.75 4.29 -5.96
N LEU A 48 29.17 3.33 -5.22
CA LEU A 48 29.24 3.29 -3.75
C LEU A 48 30.68 3.01 -3.27
N GLU A 49 31.42 2.13 -3.97
CA GLU A 49 32.82 1.83 -3.68
C GLU A 49 33.71 3.03 -3.93
N GLU A 50 33.56 3.72 -5.06
CA GLU A 50 34.28 4.94 -5.40
C GLU A 50 34.06 6.08 -4.40
N GLN A 51 32.92 6.06 -3.69
CA GLN A 51 32.57 7.04 -2.67
C GLN A 51 32.85 6.56 -1.23
N GLU A 52 33.51 5.43 -1.07
CA GLU A 52 33.90 4.85 0.23
C GLU A 52 32.70 4.56 1.18
N ILE A 53 31.53 4.16 0.60
CA ILE A 53 30.30 3.81 1.34
C ILE A 53 29.77 2.43 0.96
N SER A 54 30.66 1.47 0.77
CA SER A 54 30.31 0.10 0.37
C SER A 54 29.48 -0.67 1.38
N ASP A 55 29.49 -0.27 2.65
CA ASP A 55 28.68 -0.82 3.74
C ASP A 55 27.18 -0.47 3.61
N GLU A 56 26.82 0.52 2.80
CA GLU A 56 25.45 0.93 2.55
C GLU A 56 24.74 0.13 1.42
N LYS A 57 25.40 -0.84 0.76
CA LYS A 57 24.86 -1.55 -0.41
C LYS A 57 23.50 -2.16 -0.17
N GLU A 58 23.32 -2.90 0.93
CA GLU A 58 22.07 -3.57 1.23
C GLU A 58 20.93 -2.56 1.44
N LYS A 59 21.19 -1.49 2.16
CA LYS A 59 20.21 -0.45 2.40
C LYS A 59 19.88 0.37 1.15
N VAL A 60 20.86 0.67 0.31
CA VAL A 60 20.64 1.29 -1.00
C VAL A 60 19.79 0.38 -1.89
N LYS A 61 20.03 -0.93 -1.85
CA LYS A 61 19.23 -1.91 -2.57
C LYS A 61 17.78 -1.92 -2.07
N GLU A 62 17.54 -1.98 -0.78
CA GLU A 62 16.19 -1.91 -0.19
C GLU A 62 15.43 -0.65 -0.62
N TRP A 63 16.09 0.49 -0.59
CA TRP A 63 15.45 1.78 -0.87
C TRP A 63 15.20 2.03 -2.35
N TYR A 64 16.12 1.68 -3.25
CA TYR A 64 16.13 2.22 -4.61
C TYR A 64 16.21 1.18 -5.73
N ASP A 65 16.41 -0.10 -5.39
CA ASP A 65 16.36 -1.18 -6.37
C ASP A 65 14.93 -1.56 -6.74
N GLY A 66 14.80 -2.45 -7.72
CA GLY A 66 13.57 -3.20 -8.01
C GLY A 66 12.92 -2.88 -9.34
N PHE A 67 13.42 -1.94 -10.13
CA PHE A 67 12.90 -1.78 -11.48
C PHE A 67 13.28 -3.00 -12.33
N THR A 68 12.29 -3.47 -13.08
CA THR A 68 12.45 -4.61 -13.99
C THR A 68 12.09 -4.17 -15.40
N PHE A 69 13.05 -4.29 -16.32
CA PHE A 69 12.84 -4.02 -17.73
C PHE A 69 13.06 -5.29 -18.54
N GLY A 70 11.98 -5.79 -19.14
CA GLY A 70 11.97 -7.09 -19.81
C GLY A 70 12.40 -8.21 -18.89
N ASN A 71 13.51 -8.87 -19.21
CA ASN A 71 14.11 -9.94 -18.38
C ASN A 71 15.24 -9.46 -17.45
N LYS A 72 15.56 -8.15 -17.46
CA LYS A 72 16.58 -7.56 -16.59
C LYS A 72 15.95 -7.05 -15.30
N LYS A 73 16.37 -7.61 -14.18
CA LYS A 73 16.04 -7.19 -12.81
C LYS A 73 17.17 -6.34 -12.24
N ASP A 74 16.97 -5.81 -11.05
CA ASP A 74 17.95 -5.04 -10.27
C ASP A 74 18.44 -3.81 -11.04
N ILE A 75 17.47 -3.05 -11.54
CA ILE A 75 17.70 -1.73 -12.17
C ILE A 75 17.26 -0.65 -11.20
N TYR A 76 18.09 0.38 -11.07
CA TYR A 76 17.90 1.49 -10.15
C TYR A 76 17.50 2.77 -10.89
N ASN A 77 16.65 3.58 -10.26
CA ASN A 77 16.31 4.88 -10.81
C ASN A 77 17.52 5.83 -10.73
N PRO A 78 17.98 6.41 -11.85
CA PRO A 78 19.16 7.28 -11.86
C PRO A 78 19.02 8.51 -10.97
N TRP A 79 17.81 9.10 -10.90
CA TRP A 79 17.57 10.29 -10.08
C TRP A 79 17.74 10.00 -8.60
N SER A 80 17.20 8.90 -8.11
CA SER A 80 17.31 8.48 -6.71
C SER A 80 18.77 8.19 -6.35
N ILE A 81 19.48 7.44 -7.18
CA ILE A 81 20.88 7.08 -6.92
C ILE A 81 21.79 8.32 -6.94
N ILE A 82 21.64 9.22 -7.92
CA ILE A 82 22.46 10.44 -8.00
C ILE A 82 22.24 11.32 -6.76
N ASN A 83 20.98 11.48 -6.32
CA ASN A 83 20.70 12.28 -5.14
C ASN A 83 21.19 11.60 -3.85
N TYR A 84 21.01 10.28 -3.72
CA TYR A 84 21.58 9.55 -2.59
C TYR A 84 23.11 9.71 -2.52
N LEU A 85 23.82 9.48 -3.62
CA LEU A 85 25.27 9.65 -3.68
C LEU A 85 25.73 11.08 -3.34
N LYS A 86 24.91 12.08 -3.69
CA LYS A 86 25.19 13.49 -3.40
C LYS A 86 24.96 13.87 -1.96
N PHE A 87 23.82 13.46 -1.39
CA PHE A 87 23.35 13.93 -0.08
C PHE A 87 23.64 12.93 1.05
N LYS A 88 23.88 11.66 0.74
CA LYS A 88 24.09 10.56 1.70
C LYS A 88 22.91 10.40 2.68
N LYS A 89 21.71 10.68 2.19
CA LYS A 89 20.44 10.54 2.94
C LYS A 89 19.50 9.63 2.20
N TYR A 90 18.75 8.84 2.95
CA TYR A 90 17.66 8.03 2.43
C TYR A 90 16.38 8.87 2.43
N GLU A 91 15.88 9.22 1.27
CA GLU A 91 14.69 10.05 1.05
C GLU A 91 13.99 9.62 -0.24
N THR A 92 12.73 10.00 -0.38
CA THR A 92 11.94 9.80 -1.60
C THR A 92 12.31 10.85 -2.64
N TYR A 93 13.26 10.54 -3.50
CA TYR A 93 13.77 11.48 -4.52
C TYR A 93 12.96 11.44 -5.81
N TRP A 94 12.88 10.25 -6.43
CA TRP A 94 12.15 10.09 -7.68
C TRP A 94 10.65 10.03 -7.47
N ALA A 95 10.20 9.28 -6.49
CA ALA A 95 8.79 9.07 -6.22
C ALA A 95 8.07 10.40 -5.90
N ASP A 96 8.73 11.36 -5.29
CA ASP A 96 8.22 12.70 -4.99
C ASP A 96 8.55 13.75 -6.08
N SER A 97 9.21 13.39 -7.16
CA SER A 97 9.58 14.32 -8.24
C SER A 97 8.39 14.83 -9.05
N SER A 98 7.23 14.20 -8.92
CA SER A 98 5.97 14.59 -9.57
C SER A 98 4.84 14.75 -8.55
N SER A 99 3.76 15.43 -8.94
CA SER A 99 2.58 15.60 -8.07
C SER A 99 1.82 14.29 -7.80
N ASN A 100 2.11 13.22 -8.53
CA ASN A 100 1.42 11.92 -8.50
C ASN A 100 -0.12 12.03 -8.56
N GLY A 101 -0.64 13.18 -9.06
CA GLY A 101 -2.05 13.56 -8.96
C GLY A 101 -2.99 12.56 -9.65
N LEU A 102 -2.61 12.04 -10.82
CA LEU A 102 -3.43 11.06 -11.54
C LEU A 102 -3.51 9.72 -10.79
N VAL A 103 -2.38 9.23 -10.30
CA VAL A 103 -2.31 7.98 -9.53
C VAL A 103 -3.08 8.13 -8.23
N ASN A 104 -2.87 9.24 -7.54
CA ASN A 104 -3.61 9.61 -6.33
C ASN A 104 -5.13 9.61 -6.57
N GLU A 105 -5.60 10.26 -7.63
CA GLU A 105 -7.02 10.29 -7.98
C GLU A 105 -7.57 8.89 -8.26
N LEU A 106 -6.88 8.10 -9.10
CA LEU A 106 -7.33 6.76 -9.50
C LEU A 106 -7.43 5.79 -8.32
N ILE A 107 -6.48 5.82 -7.38
CA ILE A 107 -6.51 4.94 -6.21
C ILE A 107 -7.57 5.44 -5.22
N ARG A 108 -7.61 6.75 -4.94
CA ARG A 108 -8.56 7.34 -3.99
C ARG A 108 -10.01 7.12 -4.41
N THR A 109 -10.33 7.33 -5.69
CA THR A 109 -11.68 7.15 -6.26
C THR A 109 -11.95 5.73 -6.76
N GLY A 110 -10.96 4.86 -6.66
CA GLY A 110 -11.03 3.48 -7.11
C GLY A 110 -12.02 2.63 -6.31
N SER A 111 -12.43 1.50 -6.92
CA SER A 111 -13.32 0.53 -6.26
C SER A 111 -12.66 -0.09 -5.02
N ALA A 112 -13.47 -0.75 -4.17
CA ALA A 112 -12.98 -1.51 -3.03
C ALA A 112 -11.90 -2.54 -3.46
N GLU A 113 -12.04 -3.16 -4.63
CA GLU A 113 -11.05 -4.08 -5.18
C GLU A 113 -9.67 -3.41 -5.41
N ILE A 114 -9.66 -2.17 -5.94
CA ILE A 114 -8.41 -1.40 -6.12
C ILE A 114 -7.78 -1.11 -4.75
N LYS A 115 -8.57 -0.70 -3.77
CA LYS A 115 -8.09 -0.39 -2.42
C LYS A 115 -7.52 -1.61 -1.72
N ASN A 116 -8.23 -2.75 -1.76
CA ASN A 116 -7.75 -4.02 -1.21
C ASN A 116 -6.45 -4.51 -1.87
N THR A 117 -6.36 -4.32 -3.19
CA THR A 117 -5.14 -4.66 -3.92
C THR A 117 -3.97 -3.76 -3.49
N MET A 118 -4.21 -2.45 -3.32
CA MET A 118 -3.20 -1.52 -2.79
C MET A 118 -2.78 -1.88 -1.37
N GLU A 119 -3.73 -2.24 -0.51
CA GLU A 119 -3.44 -2.72 0.85
C GLU A 119 -2.52 -3.94 0.83
N THR A 120 -2.83 -4.95 0.01
CA THR A 120 -1.96 -6.12 -0.15
C THR A 120 -0.55 -5.73 -0.58
N LEU A 121 -0.42 -4.78 -1.51
CA LEU A 121 0.86 -4.28 -1.99
C LEU A 121 1.63 -3.53 -0.89
N MET A 122 0.95 -2.66 -0.14
CA MET A 122 1.53 -1.89 0.98
C MET A 122 1.97 -2.80 2.14
N ALA A 123 1.29 -3.92 2.35
CA ALA A 123 1.72 -4.96 3.29
C ALA A 123 2.88 -5.84 2.77
N GLY A 124 3.54 -5.45 1.66
CA GLY A 124 4.64 -6.19 1.04
C GLY A 124 4.21 -7.44 0.28
N GLY A 125 2.89 -7.64 0.07
CA GLY A 125 2.33 -8.77 -0.64
C GLY A 125 2.51 -8.69 -2.17
N ILE A 126 2.18 -9.81 -2.83
CA ILE A 126 2.19 -9.94 -4.29
C ILE A 126 0.75 -10.03 -4.78
N VAL A 127 0.44 -9.34 -5.86
CA VAL A 127 -0.88 -9.37 -6.50
C VAL A 127 -0.78 -9.84 -7.95
N GLU A 128 -1.76 -10.60 -8.40
CA GLU A 128 -1.83 -11.07 -9.78
C GLU A 128 -2.78 -10.20 -10.59
N LYS A 129 -2.27 -9.61 -11.68
CA LYS A 129 -3.06 -8.75 -12.56
C LYS A 129 -2.76 -9.02 -14.03
N ASN A 130 -3.76 -8.75 -14.84
CA ASN A 130 -3.58 -8.67 -16.28
C ASN A 130 -3.11 -7.27 -16.66
N ILE A 131 -2.02 -7.18 -17.42
CA ILE A 131 -1.42 -5.92 -17.82
C ILE A 131 -1.69 -5.66 -19.30
N ASP A 132 -2.27 -4.52 -19.58
CA ASP A 132 -2.41 -3.99 -20.93
C ASP A 132 -1.42 -2.86 -21.14
N GLU A 133 -0.44 -3.07 -22.00
CA GLU A 133 0.59 -2.07 -22.33
C GLU A 133 0.08 -0.99 -23.32
N GLN A 134 -1.14 -1.17 -23.83
CA GLN A 134 -1.73 -0.27 -24.83
C GLN A 134 -2.84 0.64 -24.27
N ILE A 135 -2.78 0.94 -22.98
CA ILE A 135 -3.81 1.72 -22.30
C ILE A 135 -3.96 3.12 -22.93
N VAL A 136 -5.22 3.50 -23.17
CA VAL A 136 -5.63 4.86 -23.53
C VAL A 136 -6.23 5.57 -22.31
N PHE A 137 -6.07 6.88 -22.21
CA PHE A 137 -6.53 7.68 -21.06
C PHE A 137 -8.01 7.47 -20.71
N GLU A 138 -8.86 7.25 -21.71
CA GLU A 138 -10.29 6.99 -21.48
C GLU A 138 -10.54 5.65 -20.77
N GLN A 139 -9.68 4.66 -21.00
CA GLN A 139 -9.77 3.35 -20.34
C GLN A 139 -9.44 3.38 -18.86
N LEU A 140 -8.65 4.37 -18.38
CA LEU A 140 -8.35 4.54 -16.97
C LEU A 140 -9.62 4.76 -16.12
N LYS A 141 -10.66 5.32 -16.70
CA LYS A 141 -11.95 5.57 -16.01
C LYS A 141 -12.93 4.41 -16.12
N THR A 142 -12.79 3.56 -17.13
CA THR A 142 -13.77 2.51 -17.46
C THR A 142 -13.26 1.10 -17.20
N ASN A 143 -11.95 0.87 -17.25
CA ASN A 143 -11.32 -0.42 -17.04
C ASN A 143 -10.63 -0.46 -15.68
N LYS A 144 -11.12 -1.30 -14.78
CA LYS A 144 -10.59 -1.47 -13.41
C LYS A 144 -9.13 -1.94 -13.37
N ASP A 145 -8.67 -2.70 -14.37
CA ASP A 145 -7.31 -3.21 -14.45
C ASP A 145 -6.32 -2.18 -15.04
N ALA A 146 -6.82 -1.09 -15.63
CA ALA A 146 -5.99 -0.09 -16.27
C ALA A 146 -5.06 0.65 -15.28
N VAL A 147 -5.49 0.80 -14.02
CA VAL A 147 -4.66 1.42 -12.98
C VAL A 147 -3.37 0.63 -12.75
N TRP A 148 -3.43 -0.71 -12.74
CA TRP A 148 -2.25 -1.57 -12.52
C TRP A 148 -1.25 -1.47 -13.65
N SER A 149 -1.76 -1.39 -14.87
CA SER A 149 -0.93 -1.19 -16.06
C SER A 149 -0.25 0.18 -16.07
N LEU A 150 -0.96 1.23 -15.61
CA LEU A 150 -0.38 2.56 -15.43
C LEU A 150 0.70 2.54 -14.34
N LEU A 151 0.43 1.94 -13.19
CA LEU A 151 1.40 1.85 -12.08
C LEU A 151 2.65 1.08 -12.49
N LEU A 152 2.52 -0.01 -13.24
CA LEU A 152 3.65 -0.75 -13.79
C LEU A 152 4.44 0.09 -14.80
N ALA A 153 3.75 0.71 -15.77
CA ALA A 153 4.39 1.54 -16.80
C ALA A 153 5.09 2.76 -16.22
N SER A 154 4.58 3.30 -15.10
CA SER A 154 5.18 4.42 -14.38
C SER A 154 6.25 4.01 -13.38
N GLY A 155 6.56 2.72 -13.23
CA GLY A 155 7.61 2.22 -12.36
C GLY A 155 7.24 2.09 -10.87
N TYR A 156 5.97 2.26 -10.50
CA TYR A 156 5.53 2.07 -9.11
C TYR A 156 5.36 0.59 -8.74
N LEU A 157 5.17 -0.27 -9.74
CA LEU A 157 5.13 -1.71 -9.58
C LEU A 157 6.28 -2.37 -10.35
N ARG A 158 6.75 -3.49 -9.83
CA ARG A 158 7.70 -4.38 -10.50
C ARG A 158 7.05 -5.73 -10.79
N ILE A 159 7.59 -6.40 -11.81
CA ILE A 159 7.20 -7.76 -12.15
C ILE A 159 8.11 -8.72 -11.38
N GLU A 160 7.55 -9.55 -10.50
CA GLU A 160 8.27 -10.67 -9.89
C GLU A 160 8.36 -11.85 -10.85
N GLU A 161 7.24 -12.21 -11.44
CA GLU A 161 7.12 -13.26 -12.45
C GLU A 161 5.88 -13.05 -13.32
N PHE A 162 5.77 -13.80 -14.42
CA PHE A 162 4.53 -13.87 -15.19
C PHE A 162 4.30 -15.30 -15.69
N ARG A 163 3.04 -15.64 -15.89
CA ARG A 163 2.62 -16.89 -16.52
C ARG A 163 1.62 -16.63 -17.62
N THR A 164 1.46 -17.62 -18.50
CA THR A 164 0.51 -17.58 -19.61
C THR A 164 -0.61 -18.57 -19.35
N GLU A 165 -1.86 -18.14 -19.45
CA GLU A 165 -3.05 -18.95 -19.20
C GLU A 165 -3.96 -19.06 -20.43
N GLY A 166 -4.57 -20.25 -20.56
CA GLY A 166 -5.63 -20.54 -21.51
C GLY A 166 -5.19 -20.57 -22.99
N ARG A 167 -6.16 -20.85 -23.86
CA ARG A 167 -5.93 -20.95 -25.33
C ARG A 167 -5.55 -19.62 -25.98
N LEU A 168 -5.87 -18.50 -25.33
CA LEU A 168 -5.58 -17.14 -25.82
C LEU A 168 -4.24 -16.62 -25.34
N ASN A 169 -3.44 -17.44 -24.64
CA ASN A 169 -2.14 -17.04 -24.08
C ASN A 169 -2.22 -15.74 -23.25
N LYS A 170 -3.26 -15.62 -22.42
CA LYS A 170 -3.44 -14.45 -21.56
C LYS A 170 -2.29 -14.39 -20.54
N LYS A 171 -1.54 -13.29 -20.53
CA LYS A 171 -0.45 -13.08 -19.57
C LYS A 171 -1.00 -12.59 -18.25
N ILE A 172 -0.66 -13.27 -17.17
CA ILE A 172 -0.94 -12.87 -15.78
C ILE A 172 0.40 -12.54 -15.14
N TYR A 173 0.50 -11.34 -14.60
CA TYR A 173 1.71 -10.83 -13.96
C TYR A 173 1.56 -10.83 -12.45
N SER A 174 2.54 -11.36 -11.76
CA SER A 174 2.72 -11.24 -10.31
C SER A 174 3.46 -9.94 -10.03
N LEU A 175 2.79 -8.99 -9.39
CA LEU A 175 3.26 -7.63 -9.18
C LEU A 175 3.49 -7.34 -7.71
N LYS A 176 4.50 -6.52 -7.42
CA LYS A 176 4.83 -6.00 -6.10
C LYS A 176 5.17 -4.52 -6.20
N LEU A 177 5.15 -3.76 -5.09
CA LEU A 177 5.74 -2.41 -5.06
C LEU A 177 7.23 -2.49 -5.44
N THR A 178 7.69 -1.49 -6.17
CA THR A 178 9.03 -1.52 -6.76
C THR A 178 10.10 -1.57 -5.68
N ASN A 179 10.04 -0.70 -4.68
CA ASN A 179 11.01 -0.57 -3.61
C ASN A 179 10.46 0.25 -2.44
N TYR A 180 11.28 0.44 -1.42
CA TYR A 180 10.89 1.18 -0.21
C TYR A 180 10.61 2.67 -0.47
N GLU A 181 11.31 3.31 -1.41
CA GLU A 181 11.02 4.69 -1.83
C GLU A 181 9.56 4.84 -2.31
N VAL A 182 9.09 3.89 -3.12
CA VAL A 182 7.70 3.86 -3.63
C VAL A 182 6.70 3.56 -2.52
N GLU A 183 7.05 2.69 -1.60
CA GLU A 183 6.23 2.37 -0.42
C GLU A 183 6.02 3.62 0.45
N GLN A 184 7.08 4.35 0.76
CA GLN A 184 7.01 5.61 1.50
C GLN A 184 6.16 6.67 0.79
N MET A 185 6.31 6.81 -0.52
CA MET A 185 5.50 7.73 -1.32
C MET A 185 4.00 7.38 -1.24
N PHE A 186 3.64 6.10 -1.37
CA PHE A 186 2.24 5.69 -1.23
C PHE A 186 1.73 5.87 0.20
N GLY A 187 2.54 5.57 1.22
CA GLY A 187 2.23 5.84 2.62
C GLY A 187 1.86 7.32 2.82
N THR A 188 2.74 8.23 2.46
CA THR A 188 2.51 9.69 2.55
C THR A 188 1.30 10.14 1.71
N MET A 189 1.08 9.56 0.54
CA MET A 189 -0.08 9.87 -0.29
C MET A 189 -1.39 9.46 0.39
N ILE A 190 -1.43 8.28 0.98
CA ILE A 190 -2.59 7.77 1.72
C ILE A 190 -2.85 8.63 2.96
N GLU A 191 -1.82 8.97 3.73
CA GLU A 191 -1.92 9.89 4.87
C GLU A 191 -2.58 11.21 4.49
N ARG A 192 -2.18 11.81 3.37
CA ARG A 192 -2.77 13.07 2.87
C ARG A 192 -4.26 12.94 2.54
N TRP A 193 -4.78 11.77 2.23
CA TRP A 193 -6.23 11.58 2.04
C TRP A 193 -7.01 11.80 3.33
N PHE A 194 -6.38 11.51 4.47
CA PHE A 194 -6.95 11.63 5.80
C PHE A 194 -6.58 12.96 6.47
N GLY A 195 -5.48 13.60 6.04
CA GLY A 195 -4.97 14.87 6.56
C GLY A 195 -5.63 16.14 5.98
N GLY A 196 -6.72 16.02 5.25
CA GLY A 196 -7.42 17.14 4.59
C GLY A 196 -8.19 18.10 5.52
N ALA A 197 -8.07 17.98 6.83
CA ALA A 197 -8.49 18.94 7.83
C ALA A 197 -7.49 18.82 8.99
N ASP A 198 -6.89 19.90 9.46
CA ASP A 198 -6.07 20.16 10.66
C ASP A 198 -6.05 19.08 11.78
N VAL A 199 -5.92 17.81 11.43
CA VAL A 199 -5.98 16.68 12.34
C VAL A 199 -4.62 16.01 12.39
N PRO A 200 -3.84 16.20 13.46
CA PRO A 200 -2.54 15.56 13.61
C PRO A 200 -2.73 14.03 13.64
N TYR A 201 -2.24 13.35 12.62
CA TYR A 201 -2.14 11.89 12.52
C TYR A 201 -1.60 11.22 13.79
N ASN A 202 -0.61 11.84 14.41
CA ASN A 202 -0.03 11.37 15.66
C ASN A 202 -1.03 11.30 16.83
N GLU A 203 -2.16 12.02 16.79
CA GLU A 203 -3.17 11.95 17.85
C GLU A 203 -3.81 10.57 17.92
N PHE A 204 -4.22 9.98 16.79
CA PHE A 204 -4.82 8.66 16.78
C PHE A 204 -3.85 7.58 17.27
N ILE A 205 -2.62 7.60 16.76
CA ILE A 205 -1.60 6.63 17.16
C ILE A 205 -1.28 6.75 18.65
N ASN A 206 -1.05 7.97 19.14
CA ASN A 206 -0.79 8.18 20.56
C ASN A 206 -1.95 7.72 21.43
N ALA A 207 -3.19 8.02 21.02
CA ALA A 207 -4.39 7.58 21.71
C ALA A 207 -4.48 6.04 21.76
N MET A 208 -4.23 5.37 20.63
CA MET A 208 -4.23 3.91 20.55
C MET A 208 -3.13 3.28 21.42
N LEU A 209 -1.91 3.82 21.40
CA LEU A 209 -0.80 3.31 22.21
C LEU A 209 -1.01 3.55 23.72
N SER A 210 -1.75 4.59 24.09
CA SER A 210 -2.08 4.90 25.49
C SER A 210 -3.38 4.27 25.99
N GLY A 211 -4.20 3.74 25.08
CA GLY A 211 -5.53 3.21 25.40
C GLY A 211 -6.59 4.29 25.62
N ASP A 212 -6.41 5.46 25.02
CA ASP A 212 -7.37 6.56 25.06
C ASP A 212 -8.47 6.37 24.02
N ILE A 213 -9.51 5.64 24.41
CA ILE A 213 -10.65 5.27 23.57
C ILE A 213 -11.43 6.52 23.11
N GLU A 214 -11.56 7.53 23.96
CA GLU A 214 -12.31 8.75 23.64
C GLU A 214 -11.65 9.50 22.48
N SER A 215 -10.34 9.75 22.55
CA SER A 215 -9.58 10.41 21.49
C SER A 215 -9.55 9.57 20.20
N MET A 216 -9.48 8.24 20.29
CA MET A 216 -9.58 7.35 19.12
C MET A 216 -10.95 7.50 18.43
N ASN A 217 -12.03 7.51 19.17
CA ASN A 217 -13.39 7.70 18.64
C ASN A 217 -13.58 9.07 18.01
N GLU A 218 -13.14 10.14 18.68
CA GLU A 218 -13.21 11.50 18.13
C GLU A 218 -12.47 11.60 16.80
N TYR A 219 -11.23 11.09 16.76
CA TYR A 219 -10.41 11.09 15.56
C TYR A 219 -11.09 10.36 14.42
N MET A 220 -11.47 9.09 14.62
CA MET A 220 -12.05 8.25 13.57
C MET A 220 -13.37 8.83 13.06
N ASN A 221 -14.24 9.33 13.91
CA ASN A 221 -15.51 9.94 13.48
C ASN A 221 -15.27 11.26 12.72
N ARG A 222 -14.25 12.03 13.05
CA ARG A 222 -13.86 13.23 12.31
C ARG A 222 -13.35 12.88 10.91
N VAL A 223 -12.47 11.90 10.80
CA VAL A 223 -11.92 11.40 9.53
C VAL A 223 -13.03 10.80 8.65
N THR A 224 -13.86 9.92 9.18
CA THR A 224 -14.92 9.26 8.40
C THR A 224 -15.95 10.24 7.86
N ARG A 225 -16.31 11.28 8.62
CA ARG A 225 -17.22 12.35 8.14
C ARG A 225 -16.61 13.14 6.98
N GLY A 226 -15.31 13.41 7.03
CA GLY A 226 -14.59 14.13 5.96
C GLY A 226 -14.39 13.29 4.70
N VAL A 227 -14.00 12.03 4.86
CA VAL A 227 -13.63 11.13 3.75
C VAL A 227 -14.86 10.50 3.09
N ILE A 228 -15.83 10.03 3.86
CA ILE A 228 -17.02 9.32 3.34
C ILE A 228 -18.01 10.28 2.66
N SER A 229 -17.98 11.56 2.96
CA SER A 229 -18.74 12.59 2.22
C SER A 229 -18.44 12.56 0.70
N TYR A 230 -17.28 12.00 0.31
CA TYR A 230 -16.85 11.84 -1.08
C TYR A 230 -17.35 10.55 -1.75
N PHE A 231 -17.83 9.57 -0.97
CA PHE A 231 -18.30 8.26 -1.45
C PHE A 231 -19.81 8.17 -1.62
N ASP A 232 -20.54 9.26 -1.40
CA ASP A 232 -22.02 9.31 -1.45
C ASP A 232 -22.53 9.42 -2.90
N THR A 233 -22.04 8.55 -3.79
CA THR A 233 -22.54 8.42 -5.16
C THR A 233 -23.53 7.26 -5.29
N GLY A 234 -24.64 7.34 -4.55
CA GLY A 234 -25.90 6.71 -4.95
C GLY A 234 -26.03 5.18 -4.88
N LYS A 235 -25.06 4.43 -4.32
CA LYS A 235 -25.21 3.01 -3.98
C LYS A 235 -24.71 2.76 -2.57
N THR A 236 -25.56 2.16 -1.71
CA THR A 236 -25.14 1.63 -0.41
C THR A 236 -24.04 0.59 -0.65
N PRO A 237 -22.81 0.77 -0.11
CA PRO A 237 -21.79 -0.26 -0.16
C PRO A 237 -22.29 -1.55 0.51
N SER A 238 -21.86 -2.71 0.05
CA SER A 238 -22.08 -3.95 0.77
C SER A 238 -21.34 -3.92 2.12
N ASP A 239 -21.81 -4.64 3.11
CA ASP A 239 -21.20 -4.69 4.45
C ASP A 239 -19.70 -5.04 4.36
N GLU A 240 -19.31 -5.99 3.47
CA GLU A 240 -17.92 -6.37 3.24
C GLU A 240 -17.05 -5.27 2.61
N GLU A 241 -17.63 -4.40 1.75
CA GLU A 241 -16.87 -3.29 1.14
C GLU A 241 -16.54 -2.22 2.17
N SER A 242 -17.41 -1.99 3.13
CA SER A 242 -17.20 -1.03 4.22
C SER A 242 -16.11 -1.51 5.18
N GLU A 243 -16.14 -2.77 5.60
CA GLU A 243 -15.14 -3.36 6.50
C GLU A 243 -13.72 -3.28 5.93
N ARG A 244 -13.56 -3.68 4.68
CA ARG A 244 -12.27 -3.63 3.97
C ARG A 244 -11.74 -2.21 3.78
N PHE A 245 -12.61 -1.23 3.59
CA PHE A 245 -12.21 0.17 3.52
C PHE A 245 -11.61 0.64 4.85
N TYR A 246 -12.27 0.35 5.97
CA TYR A 246 -11.80 0.75 7.29
C TYR A 246 -10.56 -0.01 7.72
N HIS A 247 -10.43 -1.26 7.33
CA HIS A 247 -9.22 -2.05 7.52
C HIS A 247 -8.02 -1.38 6.81
N GLY A 248 -8.16 -1.04 5.52
CA GLY A 248 -7.12 -0.31 4.79
C GLY A 248 -6.82 1.07 5.36
N LEU A 249 -7.83 1.78 5.90
CA LEU A 249 -7.64 3.05 6.58
C LEU A 249 -6.75 2.91 7.81
N VAL A 250 -7.06 1.97 8.70
CA VAL A 250 -6.29 1.77 9.92
C VAL A 250 -4.88 1.25 9.62
N LEU A 251 -4.73 0.36 8.64
CA LEU A 251 -3.40 -0.05 8.16
C LEU A 251 -2.57 1.13 7.65
N GLY A 252 -3.18 2.02 6.88
CA GLY A 252 -2.53 3.24 6.40
C GLY A 252 -2.06 4.14 7.54
N LEU A 253 -2.85 4.24 8.63
CA LEU A 253 -2.46 4.97 9.83
C LEU A 253 -1.30 4.31 10.60
N MET A 254 -1.00 3.03 10.35
CA MET A 254 0.07 2.29 11.04
C MET A 254 1.41 2.29 10.29
N VAL A 255 1.47 2.80 9.06
CA VAL A 255 2.69 2.75 8.23
C VAL A 255 3.89 3.40 8.92
N ASP A 256 3.70 4.51 9.63
CA ASP A 256 4.79 5.18 10.36
C ASP A 256 5.27 4.44 11.62
N GLN A 257 4.61 3.35 11.98
CA GLN A 257 4.99 2.55 13.16
C GLN A 257 5.91 1.37 12.81
N VAL A 258 6.35 1.22 11.58
CA VAL A 258 7.23 0.12 11.13
C VAL A 258 8.57 0.06 11.88
N ASP A 259 9.06 1.21 12.36
CA ASP A 259 10.28 1.26 13.18
C ASP A 259 10.08 0.71 14.61
N ASN A 260 8.84 0.64 15.08
CA ASN A 260 8.49 0.21 16.45
C ASN A 260 7.71 -1.11 16.46
N TYR A 261 7.07 -1.47 15.34
CA TYR A 261 6.16 -2.59 15.25
C TYR A 261 6.36 -3.45 14.00
N ILE A 262 6.16 -4.75 14.17
CA ILE A 262 5.90 -5.67 13.06
C ILE A 262 4.39 -5.71 12.87
N LEU A 263 3.93 -5.17 11.74
CA LEU A 263 2.52 -5.15 11.36
C LEU A 263 2.13 -6.44 10.65
N SER A 264 1.05 -7.07 11.08
CA SER A 264 0.48 -8.25 10.44
C SER A 264 -1.02 -8.08 10.26
N SER A 265 -1.55 -8.48 9.10
CA SER A 265 -2.98 -8.42 8.81
C SER A 265 -3.49 -9.72 8.21
N ASN A 266 -4.76 -10.05 8.46
CA ASN A 266 -5.46 -11.22 7.92
C ASN A 266 -4.71 -12.56 8.06
N ARG A 267 -3.99 -12.77 9.18
CA ARG A 267 -3.26 -14.00 9.47
C ARG A 267 -3.97 -14.84 10.54
N GLU A 268 -3.67 -16.12 10.53
CA GLU A 268 -4.19 -17.06 11.51
C GLU A 268 -3.45 -16.93 12.84
N SER A 269 -4.21 -16.80 13.94
CA SER A 269 -3.71 -16.91 15.32
C SER A 269 -4.76 -17.57 16.20
N GLY A 270 -4.33 -18.38 17.16
CA GLY A 270 -5.24 -19.12 18.01
C GLY A 270 -6.20 -20.01 17.20
N PHE A 271 -7.48 -19.82 17.36
CA PHE A 271 -8.54 -20.57 16.68
C PHE A 271 -9.24 -19.81 15.55
N GLY A 272 -8.60 -18.76 14.99
CA GLY A 272 -9.21 -17.95 13.94
C GLY A 272 -8.22 -17.07 13.21
N ARG A 273 -8.76 -16.10 12.48
CA ARG A 273 -8.01 -15.10 11.72
C ARG A 273 -8.34 -13.74 12.30
N TYR A 274 -7.32 -12.99 12.72
CA TYR A 274 -7.44 -11.60 13.16
C TYR A 274 -7.34 -10.64 11.97
N ASP A 275 -7.88 -9.43 12.13
CA ASP A 275 -7.81 -8.41 11.08
C ASP A 275 -6.47 -7.69 11.09
N ILE A 276 -6.05 -7.10 12.22
CA ILE A 276 -4.74 -6.45 12.38
C ILE A 276 -4.10 -6.87 13.70
N MET A 277 -2.79 -7.09 13.64
CA MET A 277 -1.95 -7.31 14.81
C MET A 277 -0.68 -6.48 14.70
N LEU A 278 -0.35 -5.76 15.79
CA LEU A 278 0.90 -5.03 15.95
C LEU A 278 1.76 -5.72 17.01
N GLU A 279 2.88 -6.27 16.59
CA GLU A 279 3.87 -6.87 17.47
C GLU A 279 4.97 -5.85 17.73
N PRO A 280 5.24 -5.41 18.99
CA PRO A 280 6.34 -4.49 19.27
C PRO A 280 7.68 -5.15 18.96
N ILE A 281 8.59 -4.42 18.31
CA ILE A 281 9.96 -4.87 18.03
C ILE A 281 10.72 -5.01 19.35
N ASP A 282 10.67 -4.00 20.22
CA ASP A 282 11.20 -4.07 21.59
C ASP A 282 10.10 -4.46 22.59
N LYS A 283 10.03 -5.75 22.91
CA LYS A 283 9.02 -6.35 23.78
C LYS A 283 9.19 -6.01 25.27
N ASN A 284 10.31 -5.42 25.65
CA ASN A 284 10.58 -4.97 27.02
C ASN A 284 10.17 -3.51 27.25
N ASN A 285 9.83 -2.79 26.19
CA ASN A 285 9.42 -1.40 26.27
C ASN A 285 7.90 -1.31 26.45
N GLU A 286 7.46 -1.10 27.68
CA GLU A 286 6.04 -1.00 28.05
C GLU A 286 5.29 0.14 27.34
N LYS A 287 6.01 1.09 26.73
CA LYS A 287 5.43 2.16 25.91
C LYS A 287 4.81 1.63 24.59
N TYR A 288 5.26 0.46 24.14
CA TYR A 288 4.79 -0.17 22.92
C TYR A 288 4.06 -1.48 23.24
N PRO A 289 2.75 -1.43 23.51
CA PRO A 289 1.94 -2.63 23.76
C PRO A 289 1.82 -3.48 22.49
N GLY A 290 1.63 -4.79 22.66
CA GLY A 290 1.07 -5.62 21.60
C GLY A 290 -0.38 -5.19 21.35
N ILE A 291 -0.83 -5.12 20.10
CA ILE A 291 -2.18 -4.66 19.80
C ILE A 291 -2.87 -5.64 18.86
N VAL A 292 -4.10 -6.01 19.18
CA VAL A 292 -4.98 -6.80 18.32
C VAL A 292 -6.22 -5.99 18.00
N ILE A 293 -6.55 -5.87 16.72
CA ILE A 293 -7.70 -5.11 16.23
C ILE A 293 -8.62 -6.03 15.44
N GLU A 294 -9.89 -5.94 15.70
CA GLU A 294 -10.96 -6.62 14.97
C GLU A 294 -11.99 -5.60 14.47
N PHE A 295 -12.38 -5.71 13.20
CA PHE A 295 -13.34 -4.83 12.54
C PHE A 295 -14.69 -5.53 12.38
N LYS A 296 -15.78 -4.79 12.58
CA LYS A 296 -17.11 -5.28 12.27
C LYS A 296 -18.00 -4.18 11.70
N VAL A 297 -18.81 -4.56 10.73
CA VAL A 297 -19.86 -3.69 10.19
C VAL A 297 -21.18 -4.03 10.86
N PHE A 298 -21.88 -3.00 11.33
CA PHE A 298 -23.20 -3.12 11.96
C PHE A 298 -24.20 -3.80 11.02
N ASN A 299 -24.82 -4.86 11.52
CA ASN A 299 -25.80 -5.64 10.78
C ASN A 299 -27.18 -5.54 11.44
N GLN A 300 -28.05 -4.69 10.90
CA GLN A 300 -29.43 -4.47 11.41
C GLN A 300 -30.29 -5.72 11.59
N LYS A 301 -29.91 -6.83 10.97
CA LYS A 301 -30.67 -8.11 11.12
C LYS A 301 -30.21 -8.92 12.32
N LYS A 302 -29.06 -8.60 12.90
CA LYS A 302 -28.42 -9.39 13.95
C LYS A 302 -28.15 -8.60 15.23
N GLU A 303 -28.08 -7.26 15.12
CA GLU A 303 -27.64 -6.34 16.15
C GLU A 303 -28.61 -5.16 16.23
N ASP A 304 -28.89 -4.69 17.45
CA ASP A 304 -29.78 -3.56 17.67
C ASP A 304 -28.99 -2.25 17.75
N THR A 305 -27.75 -2.29 18.25
CA THR A 305 -26.91 -1.10 18.47
C THR A 305 -25.47 -1.29 17.98
N LEU A 306 -24.74 -0.18 17.81
CA LEU A 306 -23.34 -0.19 17.43
C LEU A 306 -22.43 -0.69 18.57
N GLU A 307 -22.88 -0.52 19.81
CA GLU A 307 -22.23 -1.07 21.00
C GLU A 307 -22.21 -2.60 20.97
N GLU A 308 -23.31 -3.24 20.57
CA GLU A 308 -23.34 -4.71 20.39
C GLU A 308 -22.36 -5.17 19.31
N THR A 309 -22.17 -4.38 18.25
CA THR A 309 -21.22 -4.70 17.19
C THR A 309 -19.79 -4.66 17.71
N VAL A 310 -19.42 -3.64 18.48
CA VAL A 310 -18.07 -3.54 19.05
C VAL A 310 -17.81 -4.61 20.11
N GLU A 311 -18.81 -4.95 20.93
CA GLU A 311 -18.72 -6.05 21.89
C GLU A 311 -18.51 -7.40 21.18
N ASN A 312 -19.16 -7.61 20.03
CA ASN A 312 -18.98 -8.80 19.21
C ASN A 312 -17.55 -8.89 18.64
N ALA A 313 -16.92 -7.76 18.26
CA ALA A 313 -15.53 -7.72 17.83
C ALA A 313 -14.59 -8.11 18.98
N LEU A 314 -14.74 -7.49 20.15
CA LEU A 314 -13.92 -7.78 21.32
C LEU A 314 -14.10 -9.22 21.83
N ARG A 315 -15.33 -9.75 21.78
CA ARG A 315 -15.61 -11.14 22.11
C ARG A 315 -14.89 -12.09 21.16
N GLN A 316 -14.87 -11.81 19.86
CA GLN A 316 -14.17 -12.63 18.88
C GLN A 316 -12.67 -12.70 19.16
N ILE A 317 -12.01 -11.58 19.51
CA ILE A 317 -10.59 -11.58 19.89
C ILE A 317 -10.34 -12.58 21.01
N LYS A 318 -11.16 -12.56 22.08
CA LYS A 318 -11.04 -13.45 23.25
C LYS A 318 -11.36 -14.90 22.92
N GLU A 319 -12.49 -15.17 22.25
CA GLU A 319 -12.92 -16.54 21.94
C GLU A 319 -11.99 -17.24 20.97
N LYS A 320 -11.28 -16.50 20.11
CA LYS A 320 -10.34 -17.03 19.12
C LYS A 320 -8.90 -17.04 19.61
N ASP A 321 -8.63 -16.53 20.81
CA ASP A 321 -7.30 -16.53 21.43
C ASP A 321 -6.24 -15.89 20.52
N TYR A 322 -6.53 -14.71 19.97
CA TYR A 322 -5.62 -14.04 19.05
C TYR A 322 -4.32 -13.60 19.73
N ASP A 323 -4.28 -13.47 21.04
CA ASP A 323 -3.10 -13.12 21.84
C ASP A 323 -2.03 -14.21 21.82
N ALA A 324 -2.43 -15.47 21.58
CA ALA A 324 -1.53 -16.61 21.62
C ALA A 324 -0.26 -16.41 20.77
N GLU A 325 -0.38 -15.73 19.63
CA GLU A 325 0.76 -15.44 18.76
C GLU A 325 1.69 -14.39 19.36
N LEU A 326 1.17 -13.30 19.92
CA LEU A 326 1.96 -12.26 20.58
C LEU A 326 2.66 -12.79 21.82
N ILE A 327 1.95 -13.57 22.65
CA ILE A 327 2.50 -14.21 23.84
C ILE A 327 3.62 -15.19 23.48
N LYS A 328 3.40 -16.03 22.46
CA LYS A 328 4.43 -16.96 21.95
C LYS A 328 5.68 -16.25 21.45
N ARG A 329 5.54 -15.02 20.95
CA ARG A 329 6.63 -14.19 20.48
C ARG A 329 7.28 -13.36 21.59
N GLY A 330 6.81 -13.48 22.82
CA GLY A 330 7.40 -12.90 24.03
C GLY A 330 6.81 -11.56 24.46
N VAL A 331 5.66 -11.16 23.93
CA VAL A 331 4.91 -10.02 24.48
C VAL A 331 4.23 -10.46 25.77
N LYS A 332 4.31 -9.64 26.83
CA LYS A 332 3.65 -9.93 28.09
C LYS A 332 2.13 -9.76 27.94
N GLU A 333 1.35 -10.68 28.50
CA GLU A 333 -0.12 -10.66 28.43
C GLU A 333 -0.71 -9.36 28.97
N GLU A 334 -0.17 -8.84 30.07
CA GLU A 334 -0.59 -7.57 30.67
C GLU A 334 -0.29 -6.34 29.80
N ASN A 335 0.52 -6.47 28.75
CA ASN A 335 0.88 -5.43 27.81
C ASN A 335 0.30 -5.68 26.42
N ILE A 336 -0.83 -6.38 26.31
CA ILE A 336 -1.57 -6.58 25.07
C ILE A 336 -2.90 -5.82 25.15
N TYR A 337 -3.15 -4.97 24.17
CA TYR A 337 -4.38 -4.19 24.04
C TYR A 337 -5.26 -4.76 22.94
N HIS A 338 -6.57 -4.78 23.20
CA HIS A 338 -7.58 -5.25 22.27
C HIS A 338 -8.47 -4.08 21.86
N TYR A 339 -8.68 -3.90 20.57
CA TYR A 339 -9.61 -2.91 20.07
C TYR A 339 -10.63 -3.52 19.12
N GLY A 340 -11.90 -3.33 19.43
CA GLY A 340 -13.01 -3.58 18.54
C GLY A 340 -13.39 -2.29 17.81
N PHE A 341 -13.55 -2.37 16.51
CA PHE A 341 -14.01 -1.27 15.67
C PHE A 341 -15.34 -1.65 15.04
N ALA A 342 -16.39 -0.90 15.34
CA ALA A 342 -17.70 -1.07 14.76
C ALA A 342 -18.04 0.09 13.83
N PHE A 343 -18.57 -0.23 12.64
CA PHE A 343 -18.87 0.75 11.60
C PHE A 343 -20.34 0.69 11.18
N LYS A 344 -20.97 1.89 11.07
CA LYS A 344 -22.32 2.06 10.55
C LYS A 344 -22.38 3.29 9.62
N GLY A 345 -22.18 3.06 8.32
CA GLY A 345 -22.05 4.18 7.39
C GLY A 345 -20.86 5.07 7.75
N LYS A 346 -21.12 6.30 8.18
CA LYS A 346 -20.08 7.28 8.58
C LYS A 346 -19.77 7.27 10.08
N GLU A 347 -20.49 6.48 10.84
CA GLU A 347 -20.35 6.38 12.29
C GLU A 347 -19.40 5.24 12.64
N VAL A 348 -18.46 5.54 13.52
CA VAL A 348 -17.49 4.59 14.04
C VAL A 348 -17.58 4.57 15.55
N LEU A 349 -17.63 3.39 16.13
CA LEU A 349 -17.46 3.18 17.55
C LEU A 349 -16.28 2.24 17.78
N ILE A 350 -15.38 2.67 18.65
CA ILE A 350 -14.21 1.92 19.09
C ILE A 350 -14.33 1.71 20.58
N ASP A 351 -14.06 0.50 21.04
CA ASP A 351 -13.93 0.16 22.45
C ASP A 351 -12.83 -0.90 22.64
N GLY A 352 -12.40 -1.09 23.89
CA GLY A 352 -11.39 -2.09 24.24
C GLY A 352 -10.36 -1.62 25.27
N ARG A 353 -9.22 -2.23 25.25
CA ARG A 353 -7.93 -2.12 25.93
C ARG A 353 -7.49 -3.40 26.63
#